data_8da6cf7653dd88c0e75fbd8f83579ea0
#
_entry.id   8da6cf7653dd88c0e75fbd8f83579ea0
#
_cell.length_a   1.000
_cell.length_b   1.000
_cell.length_c   1.000
_cell.angle_alpha   90.00
_cell.angle_beta   90.00
_cell.angle_gamma   90.00
#
_symmetry.space_group_name_H-M   'P 1'
#
loop_
_entity.id
_entity.type
_entity.pdbx_description
1 polymer ?
#
loop_
_entity_poly.entity_id
_entity_poly.type
_entity_poly.pdbx_seq_one_letter_code
_entity_poly.pdbx_strand_id
1 'polypeptide(L)'
;MKRNGHTVLITGGATGIGFALAKKFHTADNRVILVGRREEILAQATAQLSGSLKCVADIANADDRARLVAQFQDVSILVNNAGIQFTKRLDEQNDEEIAQEVNINLTAPAQLTRAFLPILMAKKEAAIVNVSSGLAIVPKETCALYCATKAALHSFSQVLRWQMENTPVRVFELLPPMVATPMSQGKGHANLKISPDELADEFWRNFQNNHFEIMGGKTKWLYWINHLSNRLGQQIMRKGL
;
A
#
# COMPACT_ATOMS: atom_id res chain seq x y z
N MET A 1 15.49 8.21 6.82
CA MET A 1 16.04 7.21 5.86
C MET A 1 16.86 7.87 4.77
N LYS A 2 17.88 7.16 4.27
CA LYS A 2 18.57 7.58 3.04
C LYS A 2 17.57 7.60 1.88
N ARG A 3 17.85 8.45 0.89
CA ARG A 3 16.95 8.63 -0.27
C ARG A 3 17.25 7.65 -1.40
N ASN A 4 18.46 7.13 -1.48
CA ASN A 4 18.99 6.33 -2.57
C ASN A 4 19.79 5.11 -2.08
N GLY A 5 20.18 4.27 -3.02
CA GLY A 5 20.98 3.07 -2.75
C GLY A 5 20.18 1.91 -2.15
N HIS A 6 18.86 1.95 -2.23
CA HIS A 6 17.99 0.87 -1.79
C HIS A 6 17.58 -0.03 -2.96
N THR A 7 17.32 -1.30 -2.65
CA THR A 7 16.54 -2.19 -3.49
C THR A 7 15.11 -2.22 -2.95
N VAL A 8 14.16 -1.76 -3.77
CA VAL A 8 12.76 -1.53 -3.40
C VAL A 8 11.86 -2.53 -4.12
N LEU A 9 11.19 -3.39 -3.39
CA LEU A 9 10.20 -4.31 -3.94
C LEU A 9 8.79 -3.76 -3.70
N ILE A 10 8.00 -3.62 -4.78
CA ILE A 10 6.67 -3.00 -4.74
C ILE A 10 5.63 -3.99 -5.27
N THR A 11 4.75 -4.47 -4.41
CA THR A 11 3.62 -5.29 -4.81
C THR A 11 2.52 -4.44 -5.45
N GLY A 12 1.92 -4.92 -6.55
CA GLY A 12 1.01 -4.10 -7.36
C GLY A 12 1.71 -2.87 -7.97
N GLY A 13 3.02 -2.99 -8.25
CA GLY A 13 3.90 -1.88 -8.65
C GLY A 13 3.73 -1.39 -10.09
N ALA A 14 2.94 -2.07 -10.92
CA ALA A 14 2.83 -1.75 -12.35
C ALA A 14 1.77 -0.71 -12.70
N THR A 15 0.89 -0.33 -11.77
CA THR A 15 -0.22 0.62 -12.03
C THR A 15 -0.53 1.49 -10.81
N GLY A 16 -1.24 2.59 -11.04
CA GLY A 16 -1.81 3.42 -9.98
C GLY A 16 -0.79 3.89 -8.95
N ILE A 17 -1.13 3.77 -7.66
CA ILE A 17 -0.29 4.22 -6.54
C ILE A 17 1.07 3.52 -6.55
N GLY A 18 1.09 2.19 -6.74
CA GLY A 18 2.32 1.42 -6.75
C GLY A 18 3.31 1.87 -7.82
N PHE A 19 2.81 2.17 -9.03
CA PHE A 19 3.66 2.66 -10.11
C PHE A 19 4.15 4.10 -9.86
N ALA A 20 3.31 4.96 -9.30
CA ALA A 20 3.73 6.32 -8.93
C ALA A 20 4.81 6.31 -7.85
N LEU A 21 4.68 5.43 -6.83
CA LEU A 21 5.74 5.21 -5.84
C LEU A 21 7.02 4.66 -6.49
N ALA A 22 6.89 3.70 -7.43
CA ALA A 22 8.01 3.15 -8.17
C ALA A 22 8.80 4.24 -8.91
N LYS A 23 8.09 5.16 -9.59
CA LYS A 23 8.73 6.31 -10.25
C LYS A 23 9.53 7.17 -9.26
N LYS A 24 8.98 7.45 -8.08
CA LYS A 24 9.68 8.27 -7.05
C LYS A 24 10.94 7.58 -6.54
N PHE A 25 10.87 6.30 -6.21
CA PHE A 25 12.05 5.55 -5.79
C PHE A 25 13.08 5.45 -6.90
N HIS A 26 12.67 5.17 -8.14
CA HIS A 26 13.56 5.09 -9.29
C HIS A 26 14.27 6.42 -9.59
N THR A 27 13.54 7.54 -9.61
CA THR A 27 14.11 8.87 -9.84
C THR A 27 15.11 9.27 -8.74
N ALA A 28 15.03 8.65 -7.57
CA ALA A 28 15.95 8.86 -6.46
C ALA A 28 17.08 7.80 -6.41
N ASP A 29 17.47 7.23 -7.56
CA ASP A 29 18.58 6.27 -7.73
C ASP A 29 18.44 5.02 -6.84
N ASN A 30 17.23 4.47 -6.74
CA ASN A 30 16.99 3.18 -6.12
C ASN A 30 16.70 2.12 -7.20
N ARG A 31 17.16 0.90 -6.96
CA ARG A 31 16.79 -0.26 -7.77
C ARG A 31 15.36 -0.67 -7.44
N VAL A 32 14.48 -0.70 -8.44
CA VAL A 32 13.05 -1.00 -8.25
C VAL A 32 12.69 -2.35 -8.84
N ILE A 33 11.93 -3.13 -8.06
CA ILE A 33 11.38 -4.43 -8.46
C ILE A 33 9.85 -4.30 -8.43
N LEU A 34 9.22 -4.41 -9.61
CA LEU A 34 7.77 -4.35 -9.75
C LEU A 34 7.20 -5.77 -9.70
N VAL A 35 6.32 -6.02 -8.72
CA VAL A 35 5.65 -7.31 -8.56
C VAL A 35 4.17 -7.19 -8.90
N GLY A 36 3.65 -8.13 -9.66
CA GLY A 36 2.23 -8.19 -10.03
C GLY A 36 1.90 -9.45 -10.82
N ARG A 37 0.63 -9.65 -11.14
CA ARG A 37 0.16 -10.88 -11.81
C ARG A 37 0.17 -10.81 -13.34
N ARG A 38 0.13 -9.61 -13.92
CA ARG A 38 -0.03 -9.39 -15.36
C ARG A 38 1.31 -9.03 -15.97
N GLU A 39 1.90 -9.97 -16.70
CA GLU A 39 3.24 -9.83 -17.26
C GLU A 39 3.35 -8.65 -18.23
N GLU A 40 2.38 -8.50 -19.14
CA GLU A 40 2.38 -7.41 -20.13
C GLU A 40 2.36 -6.02 -19.48
N ILE A 41 1.56 -5.85 -18.43
CA ILE A 41 1.47 -4.57 -17.70
C ILE A 41 2.77 -4.30 -16.94
N LEU A 42 3.38 -5.33 -16.35
CA LEU A 42 4.69 -5.22 -15.73
C LEU A 42 5.77 -4.84 -16.74
N ALA A 43 5.75 -5.45 -17.93
CA ALA A 43 6.71 -5.14 -18.99
C ALA A 43 6.57 -3.68 -19.46
N GLN A 44 5.35 -3.18 -19.67
CA GLN A 44 5.09 -1.79 -20.03
C GLN A 44 5.56 -0.81 -18.92
N ALA A 45 5.38 -1.17 -17.66
CA ALA A 45 5.81 -0.35 -16.54
C ALA A 45 7.34 -0.31 -16.42
N THR A 46 8.03 -1.45 -16.53
CA THR A 46 9.50 -1.51 -16.46
C THR A 46 10.18 -0.83 -17.65
N ALA A 47 9.56 -0.85 -18.83
CA ALA A 47 10.07 -0.10 -19.99
C ALA A 47 10.14 1.42 -19.75
N GLN A 48 9.33 1.96 -18.84
CA GLN A 48 9.36 3.38 -18.43
C GLN A 48 10.38 3.67 -17.32
N LEU A 49 10.94 2.64 -16.67
CA LEU A 49 11.87 2.75 -15.54
C LEU A 49 13.14 1.98 -15.85
N SER A 50 14.07 2.60 -16.56
CA SER A 50 15.30 1.96 -17.03
C SER A 50 16.06 1.27 -15.87
N GLY A 51 16.43 0.01 -16.04
CA GLY A 51 17.14 -0.77 -15.02
C GLY A 51 16.23 -1.34 -13.90
N SER A 52 14.92 -1.07 -13.92
CA SER A 52 13.99 -1.74 -13.01
C SER A 52 13.75 -3.20 -13.40
N LEU A 53 13.35 -4.01 -12.44
CA LEU A 53 13.02 -5.43 -12.66
C LEU A 53 11.52 -5.66 -12.57
N LYS A 54 11.03 -6.64 -13.32
CA LYS A 54 9.67 -7.19 -13.17
C LYS A 54 9.72 -8.58 -12.55
N CYS A 55 8.75 -8.91 -11.73
CA CYS A 55 8.52 -10.27 -11.26
C CYS A 55 7.02 -10.58 -11.29
N VAL A 56 6.66 -11.57 -12.10
CA VAL A 56 5.27 -12.07 -12.16
C VAL A 56 5.04 -12.95 -10.94
N ALA A 57 4.16 -12.51 -10.04
CA ALA A 57 3.82 -13.23 -8.84
C ALA A 57 2.42 -12.81 -8.32
N ASP A 58 1.68 -13.77 -7.79
CA ASP A 58 0.49 -13.53 -7.00
C ASP A 58 0.85 -13.59 -5.52
N ILE A 59 0.78 -12.46 -4.84
CA ILE A 59 1.09 -12.41 -3.39
C ILE A 59 0.11 -13.23 -2.54
N ALA A 60 -1.06 -13.57 -3.06
CA ALA A 60 -1.99 -14.49 -2.40
C ALA A 60 -1.48 -15.95 -2.39
N ASN A 61 -0.59 -16.32 -3.32
CA ASN A 61 0.00 -17.65 -3.42
C ASN A 61 1.25 -17.76 -2.53
N ALA A 62 1.34 -18.84 -1.75
CA ALA A 62 2.44 -19.07 -0.82
C ALA A 62 3.78 -19.35 -1.53
N ASP A 63 3.75 -20.12 -2.62
CA ASP A 63 4.95 -20.48 -3.38
C ASP A 63 5.53 -19.25 -4.09
N ASP A 64 4.67 -18.38 -4.62
CA ASP A 64 5.10 -17.11 -5.19
C ASP A 64 5.76 -16.21 -4.15
N ARG A 65 5.21 -16.10 -2.93
CA ARG A 65 5.86 -15.35 -1.85
C ARG A 65 7.20 -15.94 -1.47
N ALA A 66 7.32 -17.27 -1.38
CA ALA A 66 8.58 -17.95 -1.09
C ALA A 66 9.62 -17.68 -2.19
N ARG A 67 9.20 -17.74 -3.46
CA ARG A 67 10.04 -17.43 -4.62
C ARG A 67 10.51 -15.99 -4.63
N LEU A 68 9.66 -15.02 -4.31
CA LEU A 68 10.04 -13.61 -4.18
C LEU A 68 11.14 -13.42 -3.13
N VAL A 69 10.99 -14.04 -1.96
CA VAL A 69 11.99 -13.96 -0.88
C VAL A 69 13.29 -14.61 -1.29
N ALA A 70 13.26 -15.79 -1.90
CA ALA A 70 14.47 -16.50 -2.36
C ALA A 70 15.24 -15.70 -3.45
N GLN A 71 14.50 -15.06 -4.36
CA GLN A 71 15.07 -14.34 -5.50
C GLN A 71 15.65 -12.97 -5.13
N PHE A 72 15.08 -12.27 -4.14
CA PHE A 72 15.39 -10.87 -3.87
C PHE A 72 15.94 -10.65 -2.46
N GLN A 73 17.10 -11.28 -2.16
CA GLN A 73 17.80 -11.20 -0.87
C GLN A 73 18.46 -9.83 -0.59
N ASP A 74 18.53 -8.97 -1.57
CA ASP A 74 19.08 -7.62 -1.47
C ASP A 74 18.06 -6.53 -1.15
N VAL A 75 16.78 -6.87 -1.09
CA VAL A 75 15.69 -5.93 -0.73
C VAL A 75 15.97 -5.27 0.62
N SER A 76 15.87 -3.94 0.64
CA SER A 76 15.95 -3.11 1.84
C SER A 76 14.69 -2.27 2.06
N ILE A 77 13.79 -2.17 1.06
CA ILE A 77 12.47 -1.55 1.22
C ILE A 77 11.40 -2.47 0.63
N LEU A 78 10.44 -2.88 1.46
CA LEU A 78 9.26 -3.64 1.04
C LEU A 78 8.04 -2.71 1.02
N VAL A 79 7.40 -2.57 -0.15
CA VAL A 79 6.15 -1.80 -0.30
C VAL A 79 4.97 -2.75 -0.54
N ASN A 80 4.17 -2.96 0.47
CA ASN A 80 2.90 -3.69 0.43
C ASN A 80 1.80 -2.78 -0.09
N ASN A 81 1.67 -2.70 -1.42
CA ASN A 81 0.69 -1.85 -2.09
C ASN A 81 -0.42 -2.64 -2.80
N ALA A 82 -0.18 -3.88 -3.19
CA ALA A 82 -1.21 -4.69 -3.83
C ALA A 82 -2.47 -4.77 -2.97
N GLY A 83 -3.63 -4.63 -3.60
CA GLY A 83 -4.91 -4.71 -2.92
C GLY A 83 -6.04 -4.79 -3.93
N ILE A 84 -7.20 -5.22 -3.46
CA ILE A 84 -8.46 -5.26 -4.21
C ILE A 84 -9.58 -4.63 -3.40
N GLN A 85 -10.66 -4.23 -4.07
CA GLN A 85 -11.86 -3.70 -3.44
C GLN A 85 -13.10 -4.14 -4.19
N PHE A 86 -13.93 -4.94 -3.54
CA PHE A 86 -15.29 -5.15 -3.97
C PHE A 86 -16.19 -4.04 -3.41
N THR A 87 -16.83 -3.29 -4.32
CA THR A 87 -17.78 -2.23 -3.93
C THR A 87 -19.17 -2.81 -4.01
N LYS A 88 -19.53 -3.54 -2.97
CA LYS A 88 -20.79 -4.27 -2.81
C LYS A 88 -21.25 -4.20 -1.36
N ARG A 89 -22.55 -4.35 -1.14
CA ARG A 89 -23.10 -4.65 0.17
C ARG A 89 -22.65 -6.05 0.61
N LEU A 90 -22.63 -6.32 1.90
CA LEU A 90 -22.16 -7.63 2.39
C LEU A 90 -23.05 -8.78 1.93
N ASP A 91 -24.35 -8.55 1.83
CA ASP A 91 -25.35 -9.51 1.34
C ASP A 91 -25.24 -9.81 -0.17
N GLU A 92 -24.45 -9.04 -0.90
CA GLU A 92 -24.15 -9.21 -2.33
C GLU A 92 -22.78 -9.86 -2.59
N GLN A 93 -21.93 -10.01 -1.57
CA GLN A 93 -20.63 -10.67 -1.67
C GLN A 93 -20.76 -12.16 -1.43
N ASN A 94 -20.07 -12.96 -2.24
CA ASN A 94 -19.91 -14.39 -1.98
C ASN A 94 -18.68 -14.67 -1.10
N ASP A 95 -18.59 -15.90 -0.57
CA ASP A 95 -17.50 -16.32 0.33
C ASP A 95 -16.11 -16.24 -0.34
N GLU A 96 -16.02 -16.46 -1.64
CA GLU A 96 -14.76 -16.37 -2.39
C GLU A 96 -14.27 -14.92 -2.48
N GLU A 97 -15.15 -13.96 -2.75
CA GLU A 97 -14.82 -12.53 -2.75
C GLU A 97 -14.36 -12.07 -1.37
N ILE A 98 -15.04 -12.54 -0.31
CA ILE A 98 -14.68 -12.27 1.08
C ILE A 98 -13.27 -12.80 1.38
N ALA A 99 -13.04 -14.08 1.10
CA ALA A 99 -11.75 -14.72 1.34
C ALA A 99 -10.62 -14.05 0.55
N GLN A 100 -10.87 -13.72 -0.72
CA GLN A 100 -9.90 -13.07 -1.59
C GLN A 100 -9.53 -11.67 -1.10
N GLU A 101 -10.50 -10.85 -0.68
CA GLU A 101 -10.25 -9.49 -0.19
C GLU A 101 -9.45 -9.50 1.12
N VAL A 102 -9.77 -10.39 2.05
CA VAL A 102 -9.00 -10.58 3.30
C VAL A 102 -7.59 -11.07 2.99
N ASN A 103 -7.45 -12.06 2.11
CA ASN A 103 -6.16 -12.64 1.78
C ASN A 103 -5.23 -11.60 1.14
N ILE A 104 -5.68 -10.89 0.11
CA ILE A 104 -4.84 -9.93 -0.62
C ILE A 104 -4.54 -8.68 0.19
N ASN A 105 -5.53 -8.14 0.93
CA ASN A 105 -5.37 -6.85 1.59
C ASN A 105 -4.72 -6.94 2.98
N LEU A 106 -4.75 -8.11 3.64
CA LEU A 106 -4.25 -8.27 5.01
C LEU A 106 -3.30 -9.46 5.16
N THR A 107 -3.75 -10.69 4.84
CA THR A 107 -2.99 -11.91 5.12
C THR A 107 -1.68 -11.95 4.32
N ALA A 108 -1.75 -11.72 3.01
CA ALA A 108 -0.58 -11.75 2.13
C ALA A 108 0.47 -10.69 2.47
N PRO A 109 0.14 -9.39 2.69
CA PRO A 109 1.13 -8.41 3.13
C PRO A 109 1.74 -8.75 4.50
N ALA A 110 0.97 -9.29 5.45
CA ALA A 110 1.51 -9.72 6.74
C ALA A 110 2.49 -10.90 6.59
N GLN A 111 2.12 -11.91 5.79
CA GLN A 111 2.97 -13.07 5.51
C GLN A 111 4.23 -12.69 4.73
N LEU A 112 4.11 -11.83 3.72
CA LEU A 112 5.24 -11.33 2.95
C LEU A 112 6.19 -10.51 3.81
N THR A 113 5.65 -9.63 4.65
CA THR A 113 6.41 -8.89 5.66
C THR A 113 7.20 -9.83 6.55
N ARG A 114 6.54 -10.82 7.17
CA ARG A 114 7.19 -11.82 8.03
C ARG A 114 8.33 -12.54 7.30
N ALA A 115 8.11 -12.89 6.03
CA ALA A 115 9.11 -13.63 5.26
C ALA A 115 10.33 -12.78 4.87
N PHE A 116 10.16 -11.46 4.63
CA PHE A 116 11.26 -10.53 4.37
C PHE A 116 11.94 -9.98 5.62
N LEU A 117 11.32 -10.08 6.81
CA LEU A 117 11.88 -9.50 8.04
C LEU A 117 13.34 -9.90 8.31
N PRO A 118 13.77 -11.18 8.19
CA PRO A 118 15.18 -11.55 8.43
C PRO A 118 16.15 -10.82 7.49
N ILE A 119 15.75 -10.64 6.22
CA ILE A 119 16.54 -9.93 5.21
C ILE A 119 16.63 -8.44 5.56
N LEU A 120 15.49 -7.83 5.90
CA LEU A 120 15.40 -6.41 6.25
C LEU A 120 16.18 -6.09 7.55
N MET A 121 16.07 -6.95 8.54
CA MET A 121 16.79 -6.80 9.83
C MET A 121 18.32 -6.93 9.69
N ALA A 122 18.79 -7.63 8.66
CA ALA A 122 20.22 -7.75 8.36
C ALA A 122 20.81 -6.53 7.63
N LYS A 123 19.98 -5.56 7.20
CA LYS A 123 20.44 -4.34 6.53
C LYS A 123 20.86 -3.29 7.55
N LYS A 124 21.72 -2.35 7.14
CA LYS A 124 22.07 -1.17 7.97
C LYS A 124 20.87 -0.23 8.14
N GLU A 125 20.01 -0.18 7.15
CA GLU A 125 18.79 0.61 7.13
C GLU A 125 17.77 -0.07 6.20
N ALA A 126 16.53 -0.24 6.68
CA ALA A 126 15.47 -0.88 5.93
C ALA A 126 14.11 -0.23 6.22
N ALA A 127 13.14 -0.45 5.32
CA ALA A 127 11.77 -0.02 5.55
C ALA A 127 10.73 -1.02 5.07
N ILE A 128 9.59 -0.98 5.73
CA ILE A 128 8.32 -1.55 5.28
C ILE A 128 7.36 -0.39 5.07
N VAL A 129 6.70 -0.35 3.92
CA VAL A 129 5.67 0.63 3.59
C VAL A 129 4.37 -0.12 3.35
N ASN A 130 3.38 0.05 4.21
CA ASN A 130 2.05 -0.52 4.03
C ASN A 130 1.11 0.53 3.43
N VAL A 131 0.47 0.23 2.31
CA VAL A 131 -0.53 1.10 1.70
C VAL A 131 -1.91 0.67 2.18
N SER A 132 -2.42 1.38 3.19
CA SER A 132 -3.75 1.17 3.75
C SER A 132 -4.81 2.02 3.01
N SER A 133 -5.58 2.83 3.70
CA SER A 133 -6.61 3.71 3.12
C SER A 133 -7.10 4.70 4.17
N GLY A 134 -7.60 5.86 3.76
CA GLY A 134 -8.40 6.71 4.62
C GLY A 134 -9.66 6.01 5.17
N LEU A 135 -10.14 4.98 4.46
CA LEU A 135 -11.25 4.12 4.91
C LEU A 135 -10.88 3.18 6.09
N ALA A 136 -9.61 3.09 6.45
CA ALA A 136 -9.16 2.46 7.69
C ALA A 136 -9.58 3.25 8.93
N ILE A 137 -9.73 4.57 8.79
CA ILE A 137 -10.08 5.49 9.87
C ILE A 137 -11.58 5.79 9.91
N VAL A 138 -12.16 6.07 8.73
CA VAL A 138 -13.59 6.38 8.62
C VAL A 138 -14.20 5.47 7.55
N PRO A 139 -14.95 4.43 7.96
CA PRO A 139 -15.48 3.44 7.02
C PRO A 139 -16.58 4.02 6.13
N LYS A 140 -16.77 3.36 4.97
CA LYS A 140 -17.81 3.68 3.99
C LYS A 140 -18.80 2.52 3.89
N GLU A 141 -20.11 2.83 3.79
CA GLU A 141 -21.18 1.84 3.78
C GLU A 141 -21.07 0.81 2.64
N THR A 142 -20.58 1.21 1.47
CA THR A 142 -20.60 0.39 0.25
C THR A 142 -19.43 -0.60 0.09
N CYS A 143 -18.56 -0.74 1.09
CA CYS A 143 -17.39 -1.62 1.04
C CYS A 143 -16.93 -2.04 2.44
N ALA A 144 -17.83 -2.69 3.18
CA ALA A 144 -17.63 -3.05 4.59
C ALA A 144 -16.34 -3.86 4.79
N LEU A 145 -16.14 -4.90 3.98
CA LEU A 145 -15.00 -5.79 4.13
C LEU A 145 -13.67 -5.10 3.78
N TYR A 146 -13.67 -4.29 2.73
CA TYR A 146 -12.49 -3.47 2.40
C TYR A 146 -12.08 -2.56 3.56
N CYS A 147 -13.05 -1.85 4.15
CA CYS A 147 -12.79 -1.00 5.31
C CYS A 147 -12.20 -1.80 6.47
N ALA A 148 -12.77 -2.98 6.76
CA ALA A 148 -12.28 -3.87 7.82
C ALA A 148 -10.84 -4.33 7.56
N THR A 149 -10.51 -4.77 6.32
CA THR A 149 -9.14 -5.19 5.98
C THR A 149 -8.13 -4.04 6.08
N LYS A 150 -8.52 -2.82 5.70
CA LYS A 150 -7.64 -1.65 5.78
C LYS A 150 -7.49 -1.15 7.22
N ALA A 151 -8.51 -1.23 8.05
CA ALA A 151 -8.42 -0.97 9.49
C ALA A 151 -7.52 -1.99 10.20
N ALA A 152 -7.62 -3.27 9.84
CA ALA A 152 -6.72 -4.31 10.34
C ALA A 152 -5.26 -4.07 9.91
N LEU A 153 -5.01 -3.68 8.65
CA LEU A 153 -3.67 -3.34 8.16
C LEU A 153 -3.11 -2.09 8.85
N HIS A 154 -3.94 -1.11 9.18
CA HIS A 154 -3.57 0.07 9.98
C HIS A 154 -3.09 -0.35 11.37
N SER A 155 -3.90 -1.13 12.10
CA SER A 155 -3.53 -1.65 13.42
C SER A 155 -2.26 -2.51 13.35
N PHE A 156 -2.14 -3.39 12.35
CA PHE A 156 -0.93 -4.18 12.10
C PHE A 156 0.30 -3.30 11.89
N SER A 157 0.18 -2.21 11.13
CA SER A 157 1.29 -1.28 10.86
C SER A 157 1.75 -0.56 12.11
N GLN A 158 0.83 -0.15 12.98
CA GLN A 158 1.14 0.47 14.26
C GLN A 158 1.90 -0.48 15.19
N VAL A 159 1.38 -1.69 15.40
CA VAL A 159 2.02 -2.68 16.28
C VAL A 159 3.37 -3.13 15.75
N LEU A 160 3.47 -3.37 14.43
CA LEU A 160 4.73 -3.73 13.79
C LEU A 160 5.79 -2.63 13.97
N ARG A 161 5.41 -1.35 13.93
CA ARG A 161 6.31 -0.22 14.18
C ARG A 161 6.90 -0.28 15.60
N TRP A 162 6.09 -0.58 16.61
CA TRP A 162 6.57 -0.74 17.98
C TRP A 162 7.52 -1.94 18.11
N GLN A 163 7.18 -3.07 17.48
CA GLN A 163 8.05 -4.26 17.48
C GLN A 163 9.41 -4.02 16.82
N MET A 164 9.47 -3.11 15.84
CA MET A 164 10.70 -2.78 15.09
C MET A 164 11.48 -1.60 15.65
N GLU A 165 11.07 -1.00 16.76
CA GLU A 165 11.64 0.25 17.32
C GLU A 165 13.16 0.15 17.55
N ASN A 166 13.66 -0.99 18.04
CA ASN A 166 15.07 -1.21 18.31
C ASN A 166 15.79 -1.99 17.19
N THR A 167 15.31 -1.89 15.97
CA THR A 167 15.86 -2.55 14.78
C THR A 167 16.18 -1.54 13.69
N PRO A 168 16.94 -1.90 12.64
CA PRO A 168 17.15 -1.02 11.49
C PRO A 168 15.90 -0.84 10.60
N VAL A 169 14.79 -1.52 10.90
CA VAL A 169 13.57 -1.53 10.06
C VAL A 169 12.63 -0.42 10.50
N ARG A 170 12.32 0.49 9.58
CA ARG A 170 11.32 1.54 9.76
C ARG A 170 9.99 1.13 9.14
N VAL A 171 8.87 1.31 9.85
CA VAL A 171 7.54 0.93 9.36
C VAL A 171 6.73 2.18 9.06
N PHE A 172 6.47 2.40 7.79
CA PHE A 172 5.64 3.49 7.28
C PHE A 172 4.26 2.97 6.88
N GLU A 173 3.28 3.82 7.04
CA GLU A 173 1.94 3.59 6.51
C GLU A 173 1.52 4.78 5.65
N LEU A 174 1.04 4.48 4.44
CA LEU A 174 0.40 5.44 3.56
C LEU A 174 -1.11 5.23 3.60
N LEU A 175 -1.86 6.26 3.99
CA LEU A 175 -3.33 6.27 4.04
C LEU A 175 -3.87 7.16 2.90
N PRO A 176 -4.05 6.60 1.70
CA PRO A 176 -4.55 7.37 0.57
C PRO A 176 -5.99 7.83 0.77
N PRO A 177 -6.37 9.02 0.24
CA PRO A 177 -7.75 9.33 -0.07
C PRO A 177 -8.19 8.55 -1.32
N MET A 178 -9.28 8.97 -1.95
CA MET A 178 -9.64 8.47 -3.26
C MET A 178 -8.63 8.97 -4.32
N VAL A 179 -7.95 8.05 -5.00
CA VAL A 179 -6.90 8.32 -5.99
C VAL A 179 -7.38 7.86 -7.35
N ALA A 180 -7.09 8.62 -8.41
CA ALA A 180 -7.44 8.30 -9.80
C ALA A 180 -6.61 7.11 -10.32
N THR A 181 -7.09 5.90 -10.07
CA THR A 181 -6.45 4.63 -10.42
C THR A 181 -7.44 3.71 -11.13
N PRO A 182 -6.99 2.63 -11.79
CA PRO A 182 -7.90 1.63 -12.34
C PRO A 182 -8.88 1.05 -11.31
N MET A 183 -8.47 0.88 -10.05
CA MET A 183 -9.35 0.41 -8.95
C MET A 183 -10.49 1.37 -8.64
N SER A 184 -10.29 2.67 -8.82
CA SER A 184 -11.28 3.72 -8.55
C SER A 184 -12.07 4.15 -9.79
N GLN A 185 -11.84 3.53 -10.94
CA GLN A 185 -12.56 3.84 -12.17
C GLN A 185 -14.07 3.56 -11.97
N GLY A 186 -14.91 4.50 -12.37
CA GLY A 186 -16.36 4.42 -12.17
C GLY A 186 -16.86 4.65 -10.74
N LYS A 187 -15.96 4.91 -9.76
CA LYS A 187 -16.31 5.13 -8.36
C LYS A 187 -16.12 6.59 -7.96
N GLY A 188 -17.08 7.14 -7.21
CA GLY A 188 -17.02 8.51 -6.64
C GLY A 188 -16.93 9.62 -7.69
N HIS A 189 -16.85 10.86 -7.23
CA HIS A 189 -16.75 12.03 -8.10
C HIS A 189 -15.31 12.27 -8.56
N ALA A 190 -15.10 12.53 -9.84
CA ALA A 190 -13.75 12.72 -10.43
C ALA A 190 -12.97 13.88 -9.80
N ASN A 191 -13.67 14.98 -9.44
CA ASN A 191 -13.10 16.17 -8.81
C ASN A 191 -12.63 15.97 -7.36
N LEU A 192 -12.95 14.83 -6.75
CA LEU A 192 -12.51 14.47 -5.41
C LEU A 192 -11.27 13.57 -5.39
N LYS A 193 -10.86 13.09 -6.57
CA LYS A 193 -9.69 12.21 -6.70
C LYS A 193 -8.43 13.03 -6.90
N ILE A 194 -7.39 12.69 -6.15
CA ILE A 194 -6.04 13.17 -6.44
C ILE A 194 -5.37 12.24 -7.44
N SER A 195 -4.35 12.73 -8.15
CA SER A 195 -3.56 11.87 -9.03
C SER A 195 -2.64 10.94 -8.24
N PRO A 196 -2.25 9.76 -8.79
CA PRO A 196 -1.25 8.92 -8.16
C PRO A 196 0.09 9.61 -7.94
N ASP A 197 0.47 10.52 -8.84
CA ASP A 197 1.73 11.26 -8.75
C ASP A 197 1.71 12.30 -7.63
N GLU A 198 0.60 13.03 -7.44
CA GLU A 198 0.43 13.93 -6.28
C GLU A 198 0.55 13.18 -4.95
N LEU A 199 -0.08 12.00 -4.85
CA LEU A 199 0.04 11.16 -3.65
C LEU A 199 1.48 10.69 -3.43
N ALA A 200 2.17 10.28 -4.50
CA ALA A 200 3.56 9.83 -4.42
C ALA A 200 4.52 10.97 -4.04
N ASP A 201 4.25 12.22 -4.47
CA ASP A 201 4.99 13.40 -4.03
C ASP A 201 4.78 13.67 -2.53
N GLU A 202 3.55 13.56 -2.05
CA GLU A 202 3.24 13.72 -0.64
C GLU A 202 3.89 12.62 0.20
N PHE A 203 3.79 11.36 -0.25
CA PHE A 203 4.49 10.23 0.37
C PHE A 203 5.99 10.51 0.45
N TRP A 204 6.62 10.88 -0.65
CA TRP A 204 8.06 11.08 -0.71
C TRP A 204 8.57 12.13 0.27
N ARG A 205 7.90 13.28 0.36
CA ARG A 205 8.25 14.33 1.34
C ARG A 205 8.18 13.82 2.79
N ASN A 206 7.14 13.08 3.12
CA ASN A 206 6.95 12.54 4.48
C ASN A 206 7.92 11.40 4.78
N PHE A 207 8.17 10.50 3.83
CA PHE A 207 9.10 9.38 3.95
C PHE A 207 10.52 9.88 4.25
N GLN A 208 10.99 10.91 3.55
CA GLN A 208 12.30 11.54 3.78
C GLN A 208 12.43 12.13 5.18
N ASN A 209 11.36 12.62 5.76
CA ASN A 209 11.33 13.26 7.08
C ASN A 209 10.99 12.27 8.21
N ASN A 210 10.92 10.97 7.92
CA ASN A 210 10.53 9.92 8.86
C ASN A 210 9.16 10.15 9.53
N HIS A 211 8.21 10.69 8.78
CA HIS A 211 6.82 10.72 9.21
C HIS A 211 6.19 9.36 8.90
N PHE A 212 5.94 8.58 9.92
CA PHE A 212 5.58 7.17 9.78
C PHE A 212 4.13 6.92 9.36
N GLU A 213 3.21 7.83 9.67
CA GLU A 213 1.82 7.81 9.23
C GLU A 213 1.57 8.93 8.24
N ILE A 214 1.39 8.55 6.97
CA ILE A 214 1.30 9.49 5.86
C ILE A 214 -0.14 9.51 5.37
N MET A 215 -0.89 10.51 5.79
CA MET A 215 -2.27 10.73 5.36
C MET A 215 -2.27 11.61 4.11
N GLY A 216 -2.61 11.02 2.95
CA GLY A 216 -2.64 11.73 1.68
C GLY A 216 -3.83 12.68 1.56
N GLY A 217 -3.59 13.88 1.00
CA GLY A 217 -4.61 14.83 0.62
C GLY A 217 -5.66 15.12 1.71
N LYS A 218 -6.93 14.93 1.37
CA LYS A 218 -8.07 15.21 2.28
C LYS A 218 -8.22 14.21 3.43
N THR A 219 -7.47 13.09 3.45
CA THR A 219 -7.54 12.10 4.55
C THR A 219 -7.18 12.73 5.89
N LYS A 220 -6.26 13.68 5.93
CA LYS A 220 -5.93 14.46 7.13
C LYS A 220 -7.14 15.16 7.76
N TRP A 221 -7.93 15.84 6.93
CA TRP A 221 -9.12 16.55 7.38
C TRP A 221 -10.18 15.58 7.88
N LEU A 222 -10.38 14.49 7.18
CA LEU A 222 -11.32 13.45 7.59
C LEU A 222 -10.93 12.82 8.93
N TYR A 223 -9.64 12.57 9.13
CA TYR A 223 -9.09 12.10 10.41
C TYR A 223 -9.42 13.07 11.56
N TRP A 224 -9.14 14.37 11.40
CA TRP A 224 -9.39 15.37 12.42
C TRP A 224 -10.89 15.54 12.71
N ILE A 225 -11.74 15.56 11.69
CA ILE A 225 -13.20 15.62 11.86
C ILE A 225 -13.69 14.41 12.65
N ASN A 226 -13.22 13.21 12.28
CA ASN A 226 -13.61 11.98 12.98
C ASN A 226 -13.09 11.92 14.42
N HIS A 227 -11.92 12.48 14.68
CA HIS A 227 -11.33 12.55 16.02
C HIS A 227 -12.13 13.52 16.93
N LEU A 228 -12.54 14.65 16.40
CA LEU A 228 -13.38 15.63 17.13
C LEU A 228 -14.82 15.16 17.31
N SER A 229 -15.37 14.51 16.31
CA SER A 229 -16.72 13.95 16.31
C SER A 229 -16.84 12.75 15.41
N ASN A 230 -16.76 11.57 16.00
CA ASN A 230 -16.92 10.29 15.28
C ASN A 230 -18.26 10.25 14.51
N ARG A 231 -19.35 10.77 15.11
CA ARG A 231 -20.66 10.84 14.47
C ARG A 231 -20.64 11.68 13.20
N LEU A 232 -19.96 12.82 13.22
CA LEU A 232 -19.86 13.70 12.05
C LEU A 232 -18.99 13.07 10.94
N GLY A 233 -17.84 12.50 11.30
CA GLY A 233 -16.98 11.79 10.35
C GLY A 233 -17.73 10.65 9.65
N GLN A 234 -18.47 9.84 10.41
CA GLN A 234 -19.29 8.75 9.87
C GLN A 234 -20.43 9.26 8.98
N GLN A 235 -21.11 10.35 9.34
CA GLN A 235 -22.17 10.91 8.50
C GLN A 235 -21.66 11.40 7.15
N ILE A 236 -20.49 12.05 7.13
CA ILE A 236 -19.83 12.52 5.90
C ILE A 236 -19.52 11.31 4.99
N MET A 237 -18.89 10.26 5.54
CA MET A 237 -18.48 9.12 4.75
C MET A 237 -19.62 8.18 4.35
N ARG A 238 -20.65 8.05 5.19
CA ARG A 238 -21.81 7.20 4.90
C ARG A 238 -22.59 7.70 3.70
N LYS A 239 -22.81 9.01 3.58
CA LYS A 239 -23.56 9.63 2.47
C LYS A 239 -22.73 9.69 1.18
N GLY A 240 -21.45 9.43 1.25
CA GLY A 240 -20.50 9.49 0.12
C GLY A 240 -20.12 10.94 -0.21
N LEU A 241 -18.89 11.32 0.06
CA LEU A 241 -18.24 12.42 -0.66
C LEU A 241 -17.95 11.96 -2.09
#